data_7ff2ce25d6af03990358f4ce63a35eea
#
_entry.id   7ff2ce25d6af03990358f4ce63a35eea
#
_cell.length_a   1.000
_cell.length_b   1.000
_cell.length_c   1.000
_cell.angle_alpha   90.00
_cell.angle_beta   90.00
_cell.angle_gamma   90.00
#
_symmetry.space_group_name_H-M   'P 1'
#
loop_
_entity.id
_entity.type
_entity.pdbx_description
1 polymer ?
#
loop_
_entity_poly.entity_id
_entity_poly.type
_entity_poly.pdbx_seq_one_letter_code
_entity_poly.pdbx_strand_id
1 'polypeptide(L)'
;MFKECKKYGIEPLVTLSHYDPPVVLATKYRGWYSREVIDLFEKYARVCFERFGKYVTYWLTFNEVDAMLRHPVTSGALIEDRFADIPFEQAIYQAMHHQMVASARA
;
A
#
# COMPACT_ATOMS: atom_id res chain seq x y z
N MET A 1 -7.19 7.94 -18.43
CA MET A 1 -8.16 6.98 -17.85
C MET A 1 -9.27 7.67 -17.06
N PHE A 2 -8.95 8.46 -16.05
CA PHE A 2 -9.99 9.13 -15.22
C PHE A 2 -10.82 10.14 -16.01
N LYS A 3 -10.21 10.88 -16.93
CA LYS A 3 -10.94 11.80 -17.80
C LYS A 3 -11.98 11.06 -18.65
N GLU A 4 -11.62 9.89 -19.15
CA GLU A 4 -12.56 9.08 -19.94
C GLU A 4 -13.74 8.61 -19.11
N CYS A 5 -13.49 8.21 -17.85
CA CYS A 5 -14.57 7.84 -16.93
C CYS A 5 -15.56 9.00 -16.76
N LYS A 6 -15.05 10.19 -16.49
CA LYS A 6 -15.89 11.38 -16.30
C LYS A 6 -16.66 11.74 -17.56
N LYS A 7 -16.03 11.58 -18.72
CA LYS A 7 -16.67 11.85 -20.02
C LYS A 7 -17.95 11.04 -20.21
N TYR A 8 -17.95 9.78 -19.72
CA TYR A 8 -19.10 8.89 -19.87
C TYR A 8 -19.95 8.77 -18.61
N GLY A 9 -19.78 9.67 -17.65
CA GLY A 9 -20.57 9.68 -16.42
C GLY A 9 -20.23 8.53 -15.47
N ILE A 10 -19.02 7.95 -15.58
CA ILE A 10 -18.57 6.89 -14.70
C ILE A 10 -17.75 7.49 -13.56
N GLU A 11 -18.16 7.21 -12.31
CA GLU A 11 -17.44 7.67 -11.13
C GLU A 11 -16.36 6.65 -10.76
N PRO A 12 -15.07 6.99 -10.88
CA PRO A 12 -14.02 6.04 -10.51
C PRO A 12 -13.91 5.87 -8.99
N LEU A 13 -13.70 4.64 -8.55
CA LEU A 13 -13.37 4.28 -7.18
C LEU A 13 -11.96 3.69 -7.22
N VAL A 14 -10.99 4.39 -6.64
CA VAL A 14 -9.58 4.05 -6.80
C VAL A 14 -8.99 3.47 -5.52
N THR A 15 -8.32 2.34 -5.63
CA THR A 15 -7.52 1.76 -4.54
C THR A 15 -6.07 2.19 -4.72
N LEU A 16 -5.49 2.81 -3.69
CA LEU A 16 -4.10 3.29 -3.76
C LEU A 16 -3.09 2.16 -3.85
N SER A 17 -3.32 1.07 -3.16
CA SER A 17 -2.43 -0.09 -3.19
C SER A 17 -3.23 -1.39 -3.28
N HIS A 18 -3.01 -2.14 -4.37
CA HIS A 18 -3.77 -3.36 -4.67
C HIS A 18 -2.83 -4.45 -5.17
N TYR A 19 -1.96 -4.97 -4.25
CA TYR A 19 -1.00 -6.06 -4.50
C TYR A 19 0.12 -5.70 -5.48
N ASP A 20 0.45 -4.42 -5.59
CA ASP A 20 1.44 -3.94 -6.55
C ASP A 20 2.51 -3.04 -5.92
N PRO A 21 3.11 -3.44 -4.78
CA PRO A 21 4.12 -2.60 -4.15
C PRO A 21 5.37 -2.49 -5.03
N PRO A 22 6.00 -1.30 -5.08
CA PRO A 22 7.25 -1.14 -5.83
C PRO A 22 8.33 -2.07 -5.28
N VAL A 23 9.12 -2.66 -6.19
CA VAL A 23 10.18 -3.60 -5.80
C VAL A 23 11.20 -2.98 -4.85
N VAL A 24 11.39 -1.67 -4.92
CA VAL A 24 12.31 -0.94 -4.04
C VAL A 24 11.94 -1.08 -2.57
N LEU A 25 10.67 -1.29 -2.25
CA LEU A 25 10.25 -1.52 -0.87
C LEU A 25 10.84 -2.81 -0.31
N ALA A 26 10.97 -3.84 -1.16
CA ALA A 26 11.56 -5.10 -0.75
C ALA A 26 13.09 -5.06 -0.74
N THR A 27 13.71 -4.32 -1.67
CA THR A 27 15.18 -4.31 -1.83
C THR A 27 15.87 -3.29 -0.93
N LYS A 28 15.34 -2.09 -0.79
CA LYS A 28 15.92 -1.01 0.02
C LYS A 28 15.40 -1.03 1.46
N TYR A 29 14.17 -1.44 1.64
CA TYR A 29 13.51 -1.58 2.93
C TYR A 29 13.15 -3.05 3.14
N ARG A 30 12.60 -3.39 4.30
CA ARG A 30 12.03 -4.72 4.53
C ARG A 30 10.52 -4.69 4.26
N GLY A 31 10.13 -4.13 3.11
CA GLY A 31 8.73 -3.96 2.79
C GLY A 31 7.99 -3.18 3.89
N TRP A 32 6.75 -3.53 4.14
CA TRP A 32 5.93 -2.85 5.15
C TRP A 32 6.35 -3.14 6.60
N TYR A 33 7.31 -4.04 6.81
CA TYR A 33 7.91 -4.21 8.14
C TYR A 33 8.66 -2.95 8.57
N SER A 34 9.26 -2.23 7.65
CA SER A 34 9.99 -1.00 7.94
C SER A 34 9.01 0.15 8.16
N ARG A 35 9.07 0.76 9.35
CA ARG A 35 8.14 1.84 9.70
C ARG A 35 8.26 3.05 8.77
N GLU A 36 9.42 3.26 8.17
CA GLU A 36 9.65 4.34 7.20
C GLU A 36 8.70 4.28 6.01
N VAL A 37 8.21 3.10 5.66
CA VAL A 37 7.30 2.91 4.53
C VAL A 37 5.96 3.59 4.78
N ILE A 38 5.57 3.79 6.05
CA ILE A 38 4.37 4.56 6.39
C ILE A 38 4.48 5.98 5.84
N ASP A 39 5.62 6.64 6.06
CA ASP A 39 5.83 8.01 5.57
C ASP A 39 5.88 8.06 4.04
N LEU A 40 6.49 7.07 3.42
CA LEU A 40 6.53 6.97 1.97
C LEU A 40 5.12 6.80 1.38
N PHE A 41 4.29 5.99 2.01
CA PHE A 41 2.91 5.80 1.57
C PHE A 41 2.10 7.08 1.73
N GLU A 42 2.26 7.79 2.83
CA GLU A 42 1.56 9.06 3.05
C GLU A 42 1.94 10.07 1.96
N LYS A 43 3.22 10.14 1.60
CA LYS A 43 3.69 10.99 0.52
C LYS A 43 3.07 10.59 -0.82
N TYR A 44 3.04 9.30 -1.11
CA TYR A 44 2.43 8.77 -2.32
C TYR A 44 0.94 9.12 -2.39
N ALA A 45 0.21 8.90 -1.30
CA ALA A 45 -1.21 9.22 -1.22
C ALA A 45 -1.46 10.71 -1.46
N ARG A 46 -0.64 11.56 -0.85
CA ARG A 46 -0.74 13.03 -1.03
C ARG A 46 -0.60 13.41 -2.50
N VAL A 47 0.40 12.87 -3.18
CA VAL A 47 0.62 13.15 -4.60
C VAL A 47 -0.57 12.67 -5.44
N CYS A 48 -1.10 11.48 -5.14
CA CYS A 48 -2.27 10.97 -5.84
C CYS A 48 -3.48 11.88 -5.65
N PHE A 49 -3.74 12.33 -4.43
CA PHE A 49 -4.87 13.21 -4.14
C PHE A 49 -4.72 14.57 -4.83
N GLU A 50 -3.51 15.12 -4.85
CA GLU A 50 -3.23 16.39 -5.52
C GLU A 50 -3.40 16.30 -7.03
N ARG A 51 -2.89 15.21 -7.63
CA ARG A 51 -2.91 15.05 -9.09
C ARG A 51 -4.25 14.56 -9.64
N PHE A 52 -4.94 13.70 -8.92
CA PHE A 52 -6.13 13.02 -9.42
C PHE A 52 -7.40 13.35 -8.65
N GLY A 53 -7.31 14.14 -7.58
CA GLY A 53 -8.45 14.47 -6.74
C GLY A 53 -9.59 15.17 -7.48
N LYS A 54 -9.27 15.90 -8.56
CA LYS A 54 -10.31 16.54 -9.39
C LYS A 54 -11.13 15.55 -10.22
N TYR A 55 -10.61 14.32 -10.43
CA TYR A 55 -11.29 13.27 -11.19
C TYR A 55 -11.87 12.18 -10.29
N VAL A 56 -11.28 11.98 -9.11
CA VAL A 56 -11.60 10.85 -8.22
C VAL A 56 -12.07 11.39 -6.88
N THR A 57 -13.31 11.07 -6.52
CA THR A 57 -13.92 11.50 -5.25
C THR A 57 -13.72 10.43 -4.18
N TYR A 58 -13.80 9.15 -4.57
CA TYR A 58 -13.78 8.03 -3.63
C TYR A 58 -12.50 7.22 -3.76
N TRP A 59 -11.85 6.98 -2.61
CA TRP A 59 -10.55 6.31 -2.53
C TRP A 59 -10.60 5.20 -1.50
N LEU A 60 -9.92 4.10 -1.80
CA LEU A 60 -9.60 3.05 -0.85
C LEU A 60 -8.09 3.03 -0.68
N THR A 61 -7.62 2.81 0.53
CA THR A 61 -6.17 2.84 0.80
C THR A 61 -5.48 1.56 0.39
N PHE A 62 -5.97 0.42 0.88
CA PHE A 62 -5.40 -0.90 0.59
C PHE A 62 -6.49 -1.89 0.25
N ASN A 63 -6.14 -2.88 -0.56
CA ASN A 63 -7.00 -4.03 -0.78
C ASN A 63 -6.58 -5.15 0.17
N GLU A 64 -7.57 -5.72 0.87
CA GLU A 64 -7.40 -6.93 1.69
C GLU A 64 -6.11 -6.99 2.50
N VAL A 65 -5.95 -6.14 3.51
CA VAL A 65 -4.74 -6.10 4.35
C VAL A 65 -4.44 -7.47 4.96
N ASP A 66 -5.48 -8.23 5.30
CA ASP A 66 -5.34 -9.58 5.87
C ASP A 66 -4.73 -10.60 4.90
N ALA A 67 -4.76 -10.33 3.60
CA ALA A 67 -4.13 -11.20 2.62
C ALA A 67 -2.61 -11.31 2.82
N MET A 68 -2.01 -10.41 3.60
CA MET A 68 -0.60 -10.48 3.93
C MET A 68 -0.24 -11.77 4.67
N LEU A 69 -1.19 -12.35 5.39
CA LEU A 69 -0.99 -13.65 6.05
C LEU A 69 -0.74 -14.79 5.06
N ARG A 70 -1.28 -14.68 3.86
CA ARG A 70 -1.18 -15.71 2.81
C ARG A 70 -0.21 -15.33 1.70
N HIS A 71 -0.10 -14.05 1.41
CA HIS A 71 0.66 -13.52 0.27
C HIS A 71 1.53 -12.32 0.71
N PRO A 72 2.52 -12.56 1.58
CA PRO A 72 3.31 -11.45 2.15
C PRO A 72 4.13 -10.67 1.13
N VAL A 73 4.55 -11.31 0.04
CA VAL A 73 5.33 -10.62 -1.00
C VAL A 73 4.46 -9.61 -1.75
N THR A 74 3.32 -10.04 -2.25
CA THR A 74 2.45 -9.17 -3.06
C THR A 74 1.72 -8.13 -2.21
N SER A 75 1.34 -8.49 -0.98
CA SER A 75 0.61 -7.57 -0.10
C SER A 75 1.52 -6.61 0.66
N GLY A 76 2.72 -7.05 1.05
CA GLY A 76 3.57 -6.28 1.94
C GLY A 76 5.01 -6.12 1.51
N ALA A 77 5.38 -6.62 0.33
CA ALA A 77 6.78 -6.61 -0.14
C ALA A 77 7.72 -7.29 0.87
N LEU A 78 7.24 -8.31 1.57
CA LEU A 78 8.01 -9.05 2.57
C LEU A 78 8.66 -10.27 1.93
N ILE A 79 9.98 -10.30 1.92
CA ILE A 79 10.76 -11.44 1.42
C ILE A 79 11.33 -12.18 2.63
N GLU A 80 10.92 -13.43 2.83
CA GLU A 80 11.23 -14.21 4.03
C GLU A 80 12.73 -14.30 4.32
N ASP A 81 13.54 -14.46 3.28
CA ASP A 81 14.99 -14.58 3.43
C ASP A 81 15.66 -13.36 4.09
N ARG A 82 14.98 -12.22 4.10
CA ARG A 82 15.49 -10.99 4.69
C ARG A 82 15.15 -10.85 6.18
N PHE A 83 14.51 -11.84 6.78
CA PHE A 83 14.07 -11.84 8.17
C PHE A 83 14.72 -12.97 8.98
N ALA A 84 16.06 -13.08 8.90
CA ALA A 84 16.79 -14.08 9.66
C ALA A 84 16.85 -13.76 11.15
N ASP A 85 16.64 -12.50 11.54
CA ASP A 85 16.78 -12.00 12.91
C ASP A 85 15.49 -12.08 13.74
N ILE A 86 14.34 -12.28 13.11
CA ILE A 86 13.04 -12.39 13.80
C ILE A 86 12.17 -13.45 13.15
N PRO A 87 11.18 -14.01 13.87
CA PRO A 87 10.19 -14.89 13.25
C PRO A 87 9.45 -14.17 12.13
N PHE A 88 9.32 -14.82 10.98
CA PHE A 88 8.66 -14.18 9.83
C PHE A 88 7.20 -13.84 10.11
N GLU A 89 6.51 -14.68 10.88
CA GLU A 89 5.14 -14.40 11.28
C GLU A 89 5.01 -13.08 12.05
N GLN A 90 5.98 -12.80 12.93
CA GLN A 90 6.03 -11.53 13.66
C GLN A 90 6.19 -10.36 12.68
N ALA A 91 7.04 -10.52 11.66
CA ALA A 91 7.23 -9.50 10.64
C ALA A 91 5.93 -9.24 9.87
N ILE A 92 5.16 -10.29 9.56
CA ILE A 92 3.89 -10.16 8.86
C ILE A 92 2.89 -9.33 9.67
N TYR A 93 2.72 -9.65 10.95
CA TYR A 93 1.78 -8.90 11.81
C TYR A 93 2.22 -7.45 12.01
N GLN A 94 3.52 -7.22 12.16
CA GLN A 94 4.04 -5.86 12.27
C GLN A 94 3.79 -5.07 10.99
N ALA A 95 3.96 -5.69 9.84
CA ALA A 95 3.70 -5.06 8.55
C ALA A 95 2.22 -4.73 8.38
N MET A 96 1.32 -5.63 8.78
CA MET A 96 -0.12 -5.36 8.77
C MET A 96 -0.47 -4.16 9.63
N HIS A 97 0.11 -4.07 10.83
CA HIS A 97 -0.07 -2.92 11.71
C HIS A 97 0.38 -1.63 11.03
N HIS A 98 1.53 -1.65 10.37
CA HIS A 98 2.03 -0.48 9.66
C HIS A 98 1.09 -0.04 8.53
N GLN A 99 0.51 -0.98 7.79
CA GLN A 99 -0.47 -0.63 6.77
C GLN A 99 -1.72 0.01 7.38
N MET A 100 -2.17 -0.47 8.52
CA MET A 100 -3.32 0.13 9.21
C MET A 100 -3.00 1.57 9.64
N VAL A 101 -1.80 1.81 10.19
CA VAL A 101 -1.36 3.16 10.56
C VAL A 101 -1.28 4.06 9.32
N ALA A 102 -0.70 3.55 8.23
CA ALA A 102 -0.57 4.29 6.99
C ALA A 102 -1.94 4.65 6.41
N SER A 103 -2.89 3.73 6.47
CA SER A 103 -4.27 3.98 6.03
C SER A 103 -4.92 5.11 6.84
N ALA A 104 -4.72 5.11 8.14
CA ALA A 104 -5.28 6.14 9.02
C ALA A 104 -4.65 7.52 8.75
N ARG A 105 -3.37 7.56 8.39
CA ARG A 105 -2.66 8.82 8.11
C ARG A 105 -2.97 9.38 6.74
N ALA A 106 -3.33 8.52 5.81
CA ALA A 106 -3.71 8.95 4.47
C ALA A 106 -5.10 9.57 4.47
#